data_f4a7dabaed8b1535c1056521d45ea424
#
_entry.id   f4a7dabaed8b1535c1056521d45ea424
#
_cell.length_a   1.000
_cell.length_b   1.000
_cell.length_c   1.000
_cell.angle_alpha   90.00
_cell.angle_beta   90.00
_cell.angle_gamma   90.00
#
_symmetry.space_group_name_H-M   'P 1'
#
loop_
_entity.id
_entity.type
_entity.pdbx_description
1 polymer ?
#
loop_
_entity_poly.entity_id
_entity_poly.type
_entity_poly.pdbx_seq_one_letter_code
_entity_poly.pdbx_strand_id
1 'polypeptide(L)'
;MTKNILHAAGIDKSKNELSKITANALFNFMREYSYLENILLNMYICPRYYPEEVEYLDLKYNSEPLTEWYIPMTCFCDIPLHQISYHAEGNPLDPNDLGYGKFSIAFHKEFGIKKGIQPIHYLNENSVNVKDLSSTMNFLIDQYSYETSENVDVSVLTNFIFEYIRIIKPYCGVMKRKDHNNKTIKVKKNFQDEHEWRYIPNINQAELPLMLVDENDKKAEELSHIYTDSILNTKEGVLKFEVEDIRYIFVDSVQNRDRLINFIRRKKKGRRLSLQEKDVLISKIMVFDELKEDW
;
A
#
# COMPACT_ATOMS: atom_id res chain seq x y z
N MET A 1 -35.91 -29.31 -3.76
CA MET A 1 -34.93 -28.22 -3.54
C MET A 1 -33.58 -28.66 -4.09
N THR A 2 -33.28 -28.30 -5.31
CA THR A 2 -32.02 -28.63 -6.00
C THR A 2 -30.93 -27.73 -5.44
N LYS A 3 -29.95 -28.31 -4.76
CA LYS A 3 -28.74 -27.58 -4.35
C LYS A 3 -27.94 -27.24 -5.61
N ASN A 4 -27.95 -25.98 -6.02
CA ASN A 4 -27.00 -25.50 -6.99
C ASN A 4 -25.62 -25.48 -6.33
N ILE A 5 -24.84 -26.52 -6.58
CA ILE A 5 -23.44 -26.57 -6.24
C ILE A 5 -22.73 -25.67 -7.29
N LEU A 6 -22.30 -24.50 -6.88
CA LEU A 6 -21.31 -23.73 -7.63
C LEU A 6 -20.02 -24.55 -7.69
N HIS A 7 -19.81 -25.27 -8.76
CA HIS A 7 -18.50 -25.82 -9.08
C HIS A 7 -17.61 -24.62 -9.45
N ALA A 8 -16.84 -24.13 -8.49
CA ALA A 8 -15.67 -23.37 -8.84
C ALA A 8 -14.78 -24.30 -9.69
N ALA A 9 -14.60 -23.98 -10.97
CA ALA A 9 -13.69 -24.69 -11.81
C ALA A 9 -12.33 -24.68 -11.10
N GLY A 10 -11.81 -25.86 -10.78
CA GLY A 10 -10.52 -25.99 -10.13
C GLY A 10 -9.47 -25.32 -11.02
N ILE A 11 -8.76 -24.37 -10.48
CA ILE A 11 -7.62 -23.75 -11.17
C ILE A 11 -6.61 -24.88 -11.37
N ASP A 12 -6.39 -25.26 -12.62
CA ASP A 12 -5.33 -26.22 -12.97
C ASP A 12 -3.99 -25.59 -12.60
N LYS A 13 -3.41 -26.07 -11.51
CA LYS A 13 -2.11 -25.59 -11.00
C LYS A 13 -0.94 -25.83 -11.95
N SER A 14 -1.15 -26.61 -13.03
CA SER A 14 -0.14 -26.91 -14.03
C SER A 14 0.03 -25.80 -15.09
N LYS A 15 -0.90 -24.84 -15.18
CA LYS A 15 -0.82 -23.68 -16.08
C LYS A 15 -0.99 -22.40 -15.30
N ASN A 16 0.07 -21.92 -14.66
CA ASN A 16 0.17 -20.57 -14.10
C ASN A 16 0.27 -19.54 -15.24
N GLU A 17 -0.67 -19.52 -16.16
CA GLU A 17 -0.89 -18.36 -17.02
C GLU A 17 -1.76 -17.35 -16.24
N LEU A 18 -1.12 -16.70 -15.26
CA LEU A 18 -1.66 -15.46 -14.72
C LEU A 18 -1.88 -14.51 -15.89
N SER A 19 -2.98 -13.77 -15.85
CA SER A 19 -3.42 -12.86 -16.90
C SER A 19 -2.27 -12.07 -17.53
N LYS A 20 -2.25 -11.98 -18.88
CA LYS A 20 -1.28 -11.16 -19.63
C LYS A 20 -1.53 -9.64 -19.48
N ILE A 21 -2.63 -9.24 -18.85
CA ILE A 21 -3.04 -7.84 -18.68
C ILE A 21 -2.44 -7.24 -17.42
N THR A 22 -2.20 -8.04 -16.38
CA THR A 22 -1.60 -7.58 -15.13
C THR A 22 -0.17 -8.10 -14.99
N ALA A 23 0.63 -7.44 -14.15
CA ALA A 23 2.00 -7.90 -13.86
C ALA A 23 1.98 -9.20 -13.04
N ASN A 24 3.08 -9.96 -13.12
CA ASN A 24 3.34 -11.07 -12.19
C ASN A 24 4.20 -10.58 -11.00
N ALA A 25 4.19 -9.28 -10.74
CA ALA A 25 4.93 -8.63 -9.68
C ALA A 25 4.08 -7.54 -9.02
N LEU A 26 4.32 -7.33 -7.74
CA LEU A 26 3.80 -6.21 -6.96
C LEU A 26 4.93 -5.25 -6.65
N PHE A 27 4.84 -4.02 -7.13
CA PHE A 27 5.88 -3.00 -7.01
C PHE A 27 5.61 -2.09 -5.82
N ASN A 28 6.60 -1.91 -4.95
CA ASN A 28 6.60 -0.86 -3.94
C ASN A 28 7.58 0.22 -4.37
N PHE A 29 7.06 1.39 -4.76
CA PHE A 29 7.83 2.53 -5.25
C PHE A 29 8.27 3.47 -4.14
N MET A 30 9.41 4.14 -4.34
CA MET A 30 9.95 5.10 -3.39
C MET A 30 10.78 6.18 -4.09
N ARG A 31 10.82 7.38 -3.52
CA ARG A 31 11.54 8.52 -4.10
C ARG A 31 13.01 8.55 -3.74
N GLU A 32 13.36 8.00 -2.57
CA GLU A 32 14.70 8.11 -2.02
C GLU A 32 15.41 6.76 -2.05
N TYR A 33 16.66 6.78 -2.53
CA TYR A 33 17.53 5.61 -2.51
C TYR A 33 17.71 5.03 -1.10
N SER A 34 17.76 5.89 -0.09
CA SER A 34 17.93 5.50 1.32
C SER A 34 16.81 4.58 1.82
N TYR A 35 15.59 4.72 1.32
CA TYR A 35 14.49 3.84 1.67
C TYR A 35 14.71 2.43 1.11
N LEU A 36 15.13 2.32 -0.16
CA LEU A 36 15.46 1.04 -0.76
C LEU A 36 16.62 0.35 -0.01
N GLU A 37 17.67 1.10 0.31
CA GLU A 37 18.81 0.60 1.06
C GLU A 37 18.38 0.07 2.45
N ASN A 38 17.52 0.81 3.15
CA ASN A 38 17.01 0.41 4.47
C ASN A 38 16.14 -0.86 4.41
N ILE A 39 15.26 -0.98 3.42
CA ILE A 39 14.44 -2.19 3.19
C ILE A 39 15.34 -3.41 2.95
N LEU A 40 16.35 -3.28 2.09
CA LEU A 40 17.29 -4.37 1.80
C LEU A 40 18.25 -4.65 2.96
N LEU A 41 18.56 -3.65 3.78
CA LEU A 41 19.34 -3.84 5.00
C LEU A 41 18.62 -4.75 5.98
N ASN A 42 17.35 -4.52 6.18
CA ASN A 42 16.55 -5.15 7.22
C ASN A 42 15.78 -6.37 6.71
N MET A 43 15.56 -6.49 5.40
CA MET A 43 14.75 -7.53 4.76
C MET A 43 13.29 -7.55 5.25
N TYR A 44 12.75 -6.35 5.47
CA TYR A 44 11.33 -6.12 5.72
C TYR A 44 10.90 -4.73 5.23
N ILE A 45 9.60 -4.56 5.01
CA ILE A 45 8.95 -3.26 4.82
C ILE A 45 8.12 -2.97 6.06
N CYS A 46 8.32 -1.80 6.65
CA CYS A 46 7.52 -1.31 7.76
C CYS A 46 6.31 -0.55 7.21
N PRO A 47 5.07 -0.98 7.48
CA PRO A 47 3.88 -0.19 7.19
C PRO A 47 3.95 1.17 7.90
N ARG A 48 3.30 2.16 7.31
CA ARG A 48 3.19 3.49 7.92
C ARG A 48 1.73 3.87 8.03
N TYR A 49 1.38 4.63 9.07
CA TYR A 49 0.10 5.30 9.13
C TYR A 49 0.07 6.37 8.05
N TYR A 50 -0.64 6.08 6.97
CA TYR A 50 -0.70 6.93 5.79
C TYR A 50 -2.07 7.60 5.69
N PRO A 51 -2.10 8.93 5.38
CA PRO A 51 -3.36 9.66 5.24
C PRO A 51 -4.12 9.23 3.99
N GLU A 52 -5.42 9.03 4.13
CA GLU A 52 -6.36 8.76 3.05
C GLU A 52 -7.50 9.79 3.11
N GLU A 53 -7.76 10.45 1.97
CA GLU A 53 -8.88 11.37 1.80
C GLU A 53 -10.20 10.58 1.77
N VAL A 54 -11.14 10.95 2.62
CA VAL A 54 -12.41 10.22 2.79
C VAL A 54 -13.65 11.10 2.63
N GLU A 55 -13.49 12.33 2.15
CA GLU A 55 -14.60 13.25 1.88
C GLU A 55 -15.70 12.61 1.01
N TYR A 56 -15.33 11.71 0.07
CA TYR A 56 -16.27 11.02 -0.81
C TYR A 56 -17.24 10.07 -0.08
N LEU A 57 -16.97 9.74 1.18
CA LEU A 57 -17.83 8.90 2.03
C LEU A 57 -18.82 9.71 2.86
N ASP A 58 -18.76 11.04 2.85
CA ASP A 58 -19.64 11.94 3.63
C ASP A 58 -19.80 11.47 5.09
N LEU A 59 -18.68 11.16 5.73
CA LEU A 59 -18.64 10.68 7.11
C LEU A 59 -18.60 11.84 8.09
N LYS A 60 -19.13 11.60 9.29
CA LYS A 60 -19.08 12.53 10.41
C LYS A 60 -18.47 11.86 11.64
N TYR A 61 -17.61 12.58 12.32
CA TYR A 61 -17.06 12.20 13.60
C TYR A 61 -17.25 13.36 14.58
N ASN A 62 -17.85 13.11 15.74
CA ASN A 62 -18.25 14.14 16.71
C ASN A 62 -19.07 15.29 16.08
N SER A 63 -19.98 14.96 15.16
CA SER A 63 -20.82 15.89 14.38
C SER A 63 -20.08 16.77 13.36
N GLU A 64 -18.77 16.65 13.23
CA GLU A 64 -17.96 17.35 12.24
C GLU A 64 -17.66 16.45 11.02
N PRO A 65 -17.56 17.01 9.80
CA PRO A 65 -17.18 16.25 8.62
C PRO A 65 -15.80 15.62 8.77
N LEU A 66 -15.68 14.32 8.49
CA LEU A 66 -14.41 13.60 8.45
C LEU A 66 -13.83 13.67 7.03
N THR A 67 -12.71 14.33 6.88
CA THR A 67 -12.07 14.52 5.57
C THR A 67 -10.90 13.60 5.31
N GLU A 68 -10.23 13.14 6.38
CA GLU A 68 -9.02 12.34 6.30
C GLU A 68 -8.94 11.37 7.49
N TRP A 69 -8.38 10.21 7.27
CA TRP A 69 -7.94 9.29 8.30
C TRP A 69 -6.57 8.71 8.00
N TYR A 70 -5.91 8.12 8.99
CA TYR A 70 -4.59 7.50 8.83
C TYR A 70 -4.70 6.00 9.09
N ILE A 71 -4.25 5.22 8.12
CA ILE A 71 -4.30 3.74 8.15
C ILE A 71 -2.88 3.19 8.08
N PRO A 72 -2.51 2.24 8.97
CA PRO A 72 -1.23 1.55 8.86
C PRO A 72 -1.23 0.63 7.65
N MET A 73 -0.44 0.94 6.63
CA MET A 73 -0.39 0.17 5.40
C MET A 73 0.94 0.28 4.67
N THR A 74 1.18 -0.67 3.77
CA THR A 74 2.18 -0.57 2.71
C THR A 74 1.47 -0.78 1.38
N CYS A 75 1.65 0.17 0.45
CA CYS A 75 1.02 0.15 -0.86
C CYS A 75 1.94 -0.49 -1.90
N PHE A 76 1.34 -1.25 -2.79
CA PHE A 76 1.97 -1.87 -3.94
C PHE A 76 1.16 -1.57 -5.19
N CYS A 77 1.80 -1.65 -6.36
CA CYS A 77 1.15 -1.48 -7.66
C CYS A 77 1.28 -2.75 -8.49
N ASP A 78 0.18 -3.16 -9.14
CA ASP A 78 0.11 -4.28 -10.07
C ASP A 78 0.09 -3.77 -11.50
N ILE A 79 1.18 -3.18 -11.95
CA ILE A 79 1.30 -2.56 -13.27
C ILE A 79 2.34 -3.28 -14.13
N PRO A 80 2.10 -3.45 -15.46
CA PRO A 80 3.08 -4.02 -16.37
C PRO A 80 4.34 -3.15 -16.51
N LEU A 81 5.48 -3.76 -16.82
CA LEU A 81 6.77 -3.07 -16.91
C LEU A 81 6.72 -1.82 -17.83
N HIS A 82 6.07 -1.90 -18.97
CA HIS A 82 5.97 -0.78 -19.93
C HIS A 82 5.14 0.41 -19.43
N GLN A 83 4.43 0.27 -18.31
CA GLN A 83 3.67 1.37 -17.67
C GLN A 83 4.38 1.95 -16.44
N ILE A 84 5.51 1.36 -16.04
CA ILE A 84 6.23 1.79 -14.83
C ILE A 84 6.67 3.26 -14.93
N SER A 85 7.03 3.75 -16.12
CA SER A 85 7.49 5.12 -16.31
C SER A 85 6.44 6.15 -15.90
N TYR A 86 5.19 5.94 -16.29
CA TYR A 86 4.07 6.84 -15.88
C TYR A 86 3.87 6.84 -14.37
N HIS A 87 3.98 5.67 -13.75
CA HIS A 87 3.82 5.56 -12.30
C HIS A 87 4.99 6.18 -11.55
N ALA A 88 6.21 5.93 -12.01
CA ALA A 88 7.43 6.41 -11.36
C ALA A 88 7.64 7.92 -11.50
N GLU A 89 7.41 8.47 -12.70
CA GLU A 89 7.69 9.87 -13.03
C GLU A 89 6.44 10.77 -12.97
N GLY A 90 5.24 10.17 -13.00
CA GLY A 90 3.97 10.87 -13.05
C GLY A 90 3.55 11.28 -14.46
N ASN A 91 2.48 12.06 -14.56
CA ASN A 91 1.97 12.56 -15.82
C ASN A 91 2.83 13.74 -16.31
N PRO A 92 3.52 13.62 -17.45
CA PRO A 92 4.36 14.71 -17.97
C PRO A 92 3.57 15.98 -18.36
N LEU A 93 2.25 15.87 -18.51
CA LEU A 93 1.37 17.00 -18.81
C LEU A 93 0.88 17.72 -17.55
N ASP A 94 1.09 17.15 -16.36
CA ASP A 94 0.76 17.78 -15.09
C ASP A 94 2.03 17.98 -14.25
N PRO A 95 2.57 19.19 -14.16
CA PRO A 95 3.80 19.47 -13.41
C PRO A 95 3.66 19.20 -11.91
N ASN A 96 2.44 19.02 -11.39
CA ASN A 96 2.20 18.67 -10.00
C ASN A 96 2.20 17.14 -9.77
N ASP A 97 2.06 16.34 -10.82
CA ASP A 97 2.14 14.89 -10.72
C ASP A 97 3.58 14.38 -10.80
N LEU A 98 4.26 14.39 -9.68
CA LEU A 98 5.68 14.03 -9.56
C LEU A 98 5.92 12.50 -9.57
N GLY A 99 4.92 11.68 -9.84
CA GLY A 99 5.02 10.21 -9.74
C GLY A 99 5.37 9.72 -8.34
N TYR A 100 5.75 8.45 -8.23
CA TYR A 100 6.05 7.78 -6.96
C TYR A 100 7.55 7.52 -6.74
N GLY A 101 8.39 7.89 -7.72
CA GLY A 101 9.85 7.74 -7.68
C GLY A 101 10.36 6.55 -8.46
N LYS A 102 11.67 6.61 -8.81
CA LYS A 102 12.33 5.64 -9.69
C LYS A 102 12.97 4.46 -8.95
N PHE A 103 12.98 4.48 -7.62
CA PHE A 103 13.43 3.33 -6.83
C PHE A 103 12.24 2.45 -6.53
N SER A 104 12.40 1.15 -6.70
CA SER A 104 11.37 0.22 -6.25
C SER A 104 11.92 -1.17 -5.93
N ILE A 105 11.18 -1.89 -5.08
CA ILE A 105 11.32 -3.32 -4.90
C ILE A 105 10.05 -3.99 -5.38
N ALA A 106 10.18 -4.98 -6.22
CA ALA A 106 9.07 -5.74 -6.76
C ALA A 106 9.12 -7.18 -6.25
N PHE A 107 8.01 -7.65 -5.73
CA PHE A 107 7.86 -9.01 -5.25
C PHE A 107 7.12 -9.89 -6.25
N HIS A 108 7.35 -11.20 -6.22
CA HIS A 108 6.48 -12.13 -6.92
C HIS A 108 5.04 -11.99 -6.42
N LYS A 109 4.06 -11.95 -7.32
CA LYS A 109 2.66 -11.78 -6.93
C LYS A 109 2.18 -12.89 -5.98
N GLU A 110 2.67 -14.11 -6.13
CA GLU A 110 2.39 -15.23 -5.22
C GLU A 110 2.82 -14.95 -3.78
N PHE A 111 3.97 -14.26 -3.59
CA PHE A 111 4.38 -13.82 -2.26
C PHE A 111 3.32 -12.89 -1.65
N GLY A 112 2.87 -11.88 -2.43
CA GLY A 112 1.84 -10.96 -1.97
C GLY A 112 0.56 -11.67 -1.55
N ILE A 113 0.09 -12.61 -2.38
CA ILE A 113 -1.10 -13.43 -2.07
C ILE A 113 -0.91 -14.22 -0.77
N LYS A 114 0.25 -14.88 -0.58
CA LYS A 114 0.57 -15.63 0.65
C LYS A 114 0.64 -14.75 1.89
N LYS A 115 1.04 -13.48 1.73
CA LYS A 115 1.15 -12.50 2.83
C LYS A 115 -0.15 -11.74 3.09
N GLY A 116 -1.22 -12.05 2.37
CA GLY A 116 -2.50 -11.36 2.52
C GLY A 116 -2.50 -9.93 1.97
N ILE A 117 -1.55 -9.60 1.08
CA ILE A 117 -1.59 -8.34 0.34
C ILE A 117 -2.79 -8.39 -0.58
N GLN A 118 -3.68 -7.40 -0.50
CA GLN A 118 -4.98 -7.43 -1.16
C GLN A 118 -5.14 -6.29 -2.16
N PRO A 119 -5.72 -6.54 -3.36
CA PRO A 119 -6.14 -5.47 -4.25
C PRO A 119 -7.22 -4.64 -3.57
N ILE A 120 -7.17 -3.32 -3.75
CA ILE A 120 -8.17 -2.43 -3.20
C ILE A 120 -9.42 -2.39 -4.08
N HIS A 121 -10.53 -1.97 -3.51
CA HIS A 121 -11.77 -1.75 -4.21
C HIS A 121 -11.93 -0.27 -4.57
N TYR A 122 -11.95 0.04 -5.87
CA TYR A 122 -12.23 1.38 -6.35
C TYR A 122 -13.73 1.64 -6.39
N LEU A 123 -14.16 2.69 -5.72
CA LEU A 123 -15.56 3.05 -5.56
C LEU A 123 -15.92 4.26 -6.45
N ASN A 124 -17.04 4.17 -7.13
CA ASN A 124 -17.66 5.34 -7.75
C ASN A 124 -18.47 6.08 -6.69
N GLU A 125 -18.04 7.27 -6.31
CA GLU A 125 -18.66 8.12 -5.27
C GLU A 125 -20.15 8.39 -5.50
N ASN A 126 -20.61 8.37 -6.77
CA ASN A 126 -22.01 8.60 -7.13
C ASN A 126 -22.87 7.33 -7.08
N SER A 127 -22.28 6.17 -6.75
CA SER A 127 -23.02 4.90 -6.74
C SER A 127 -23.94 4.78 -5.51
N VAL A 128 -24.99 3.98 -5.63
CA VAL A 128 -25.87 3.62 -4.50
C VAL A 128 -25.07 2.92 -3.41
N ASN A 129 -24.12 2.05 -3.78
CA ASN A 129 -23.29 1.32 -2.81
C ASN A 129 -22.50 2.25 -1.89
N VAL A 130 -21.96 3.36 -2.42
CA VAL A 130 -21.23 4.34 -1.59
C VAL A 130 -22.18 5.06 -0.63
N LYS A 131 -23.38 5.42 -1.06
CA LYS A 131 -24.39 6.06 -0.22
C LYS A 131 -24.84 5.13 0.92
N ASP A 132 -25.07 3.87 0.61
CA ASP A 132 -25.45 2.86 1.61
C ASP A 132 -24.29 2.60 2.59
N LEU A 133 -23.07 2.53 2.09
CA LEU A 133 -21.86 2.38 2.92
C LEU A 133 -21.71 3.61 3.86
N SER A 134 -21.82 4.83 3.34
CA SER A 134 -21.77 6.07 4.12
C SER A 134 -22.81 6.09 5.23
N SER A 135 -24.05 5.74 4.91
CA SER A 135 -25.15 5.69 5.88
C SER A 135 -24.87 4.66 6.98
N THR A 136 -24.39 3.47 6.59
CA THR A 136 -24.06 2.40 7.54
C THR A 136 -22.88 2.81 8.44
N MET A 137 -21.86 3.42 7.88
CA MET A 137 -20.69 3.86 8.64
C MET A 137 -21.05 4.97 9.64
N ASN A 138 -21.80 5.99 9.20
CA ASN A 138 -22.24 7.05 10.10
C ASN A 138 -23.07 6.48 11.26
N PHE A 139 -23.97 5.54 10.98
CA PHE A 139 -24.73 4.84 12.03
C PHE A 139 -23.80 4.11 13.02
N LEU A 140 -22.78 3.38 12.52
CA LEU A 140 -21.84 2.66 13.39
C LEU A 140 -20.93 3.60 14.18
N ILE A 141 -20.48 4.70 13.60
CA ILE A 141 -19.67 5.72 14.29
C ILE A 141 -20.49 6.33 15.44
N ASP A 142 -21.76 6.67 15.20
CA ASP A 142 -22.65 7.20 16.23
C ASP A 142 -22.87 6.17 17.37
N GLN A 143 -23.10 4.89 17.04
CA GLN A 143 -23.27 3.82 18.03
C GLN A 143 -22.00 3.57 18.85
N TYR A 144 -20.82 3.65 18.21
CA TYR A 144 -19.54 3.44 18.90
C TYR A 144 -19.21 4.58 19.89
N SER A 145 -19.70 5.77 19.62
CA SER A 145 -19.56 6.94 20.50
C SER A 145 -20.40 6.82 21.79
N TYR A 146 -21.44 5.98 21.76
CA TYR A 146 -22.30 5.70 22.92
C TYR A 146 -21.97 4.33 23.52
N GLU A 147 -20.91 4.19 24.26
CA GLU A 147 -20.30 3.03 24.95
C GLU A 147 -21.23 1.87 25.48
N THR A 148 -22.33 1.53 24.87
CA THR A 148 -23.36 0.68 25.52
C THR A 148 -23.84 -0.54 24.74
N SER A 149 -23.28 -0.93 23.59
CA SER A 149 -23.81 -2.14 22.97
C SER A 149 -22.97 -3.39 23.27
N GLU A 150 -23.37 -4.15 24.30
CA GLU A 150 -22.99 -5.57 24.49
C GLU A 150 -23.55 -6.46 23.35
N ASN A 151 -24.02 -5.86 22.24
CA ASN A 151 -24.62 -6.61 21.14
C ASN A 151 -23.51 -7.16 20.22
N VAL A 152 -23.26 -8.45 20.33
CA VAL A 152 -22.23 -9.19 19.57
C VAL A 152 -22.41 -9.01 18.06
N ASP A 153 -23.62 -8.96 17.55
CA ASP A 153 -23.91 -8.81 16.13
C ASP A 153 -23.44 -7.45 15.59
N VAL A 154 -23.62 -6.39 16.37
CA VAL A 154 -23.15 -5.04 16.01
C VAL A 154 -21.62 -4.99 16.01
N SER A 155 -20.96 -5.61 16.98
CA SER A 155 -19.51 -5.63 17.05
C SER A 155 -18.86 -6.36 15.85
N VAL A 156 -19.44 -7.47 15.40
CA VAL A 156 -18.98 -8.19 14.22
C VAL A 156 -19.14 -7.36 12.95
N LEU A 157 -20.27 -6.69 12.77
CA LEU A 157 -20.50 -5.81 11.62
C LEU A 157 -19.54 -4.61 11.64
N THR A 158 -19.35 -4.01 12.81
CA THR A 158 -18.42 -2.90 12.99
C THR A 158 -17.01 -3.28 12.61
N ASN A 159 -16.52 -4.43 13.10
CA ASN A 159 -15.19 -4.94 12.75
C ASN A 159 -15.07 -5.18 11.25
N PHE A 160 -16.08 -5.81 10.62
CA PHE A 160 -16.08 -6.04 9.17
C PHE A 160 -15.99 -4.73 8.38
N ILE A 161 -16.78 -3.74 8.74
CA ILE A 161 -16.77 -2.43 8.06
C ILE A 161 -15.43 -1.73 8.25
N PHE A 162 -14.85 -1.72 9.46
CA PHE A 162 -13.54 -1.13 9.69
C PHE A 162 -12.41 -1.85 8.95
N GLU A 163 -12.49 -3.16 8.78
CA GLU A 163 -11.55 -3.89 7.92
C GLU A 163 -11.74 -3.52 6.43
N TYR A 164 -13.00 -3.43 5.98
CA TYR A 164 -13.33 -3.13 4.59
C TYR A 164 -12.87 -1.74 4.15
N ILE A 165 -13.08 -0.71 4.99
CA ILE A 165 -12.71 0.66 4.64
C ILE A 165 -11.20 0.88 4.47
N ARG A 166 -10.36 -0.01 5.02
CA ARG A 166 -8.92 0.06 4.84
C ARG A 166 -8.46 -0.39 3.45
N ILE A 167 -9.33 -1.03 2.68
CA ILE A 167 -9.06 -1.54 1.34
C ILE A 167 -9.94 -0.91 0.26
N ILE A 168 -10.54 0.23 0.53
CA ILE A 168 -11.31 1.00 -0.46
C ILE A 168 -10.62 2.32 -0.79
N LYS A 169 -10.90 2.85 -1.97
CA LYS A 169 -10.45 4.15 -2.45
C LYS A 169 -11.45 4.70 -3.47
N PRO A 170 -11.64 6.02 -3.61
CA PRO A 170 -12.46 6.51 -4.70
C PRO A 170 -11.84 6.16 -6.05
N TYR A 171 -12.67 5.98 -7.07
CA TYR A 171 -12.22 5.74 -8.45
C TYR A 171 -11.27 6.85 -8.93
N CYS A 172 -11.64 8.10 -8.68
CA CYS A 172 -10.83 9.28 -8.94
C CYS A 172 -11.05 10.30 -7.83
N GLY A 173 -10.11 11.21 -7.66
CA GLY A 173 -10.21 12.20 -6.61
C GLY A 173 -9.04 13.15 -6.58
N VAL A 174 -8.88 13.82 -5.46
CA VAL A 174 -7.78 14.74 -5.20
C VAL A 174 -6.86 14.10 -4.17
N MET A 175 -5.57 14.09 -4.47
CA MET A 175 -4.54 13.63 -3.55
C MET A 175 -3.73 14.82 -3.05
N LYS A 176 -3.57 14.94 -1.73
CA LYS A 176 -2.61 15.88 -1.13
C LYS A 176 -1.20 15.28 -1.16
N ARG A 177 -0.21 16.03 -1.60
CA ARG A 177 1.19 15.61 -1.58
C ARG A 177 2.13 16.80 -1.38
N LYS A 178 3.36 16.54 -0.97
CA LYS A 178 4.41 17.57 -0.87
C LYS A 178 5.10 17.72 -2.24
N ASP A 179 5.29 18.98 -2.68
CA ASP A 179 6.11 19.33 -3.83
C ASP A 179 7.62 19.34 -3.47
N HIS A 180 8.46 19.71 -4.43
CA HIS A 180 9.91 19.81 -4.22
C HIS A 180 10.32 20.84 -3.16
N ASN A 181 9.44 21.80 -2.87
CA ASN A 181 9.64 22.84 -1.85
C ASN A 181 8.99 22.48 -0.51
N ASN A 182 8.57 21.23 -0.35
CA ASN A 182 7.85 20.73 0.84
C ASN A 182 6.49 21.40 1.08
N LYS A 183 5.93 22.08 0.06
CA LYS A 183 4.61 22.69 0.10
C LYS A 183 3.55 21.67 -0.26
N THR A 184 2.45 21.62 0.50
CA THR A 184 1.31 20.76 0.18
C THR A 184 0.61 21.26 -1.08
N ILE A 185 0.52 20.41 -2.09
CA ILE A 185 -0.21 20.64 -3.34
C ILE A 185 -1.31 19.60 -3.48
N LYS A 186 -2.35 19.96 -4.25
CA LYS A 186 -3.46 19.08 -4.59
C LYS A 186 -3.29 18.61 -6.04
N VAL A 187 -3.31 17.29 -6.23
CA VAL A 187 -3.18 16.66 -7.56
C VAL A 187 -4.43 15.86 -7.83
N LYS A 188 -5.04 16.08 -9.00
CA LYS A 188 -6.18 15.28 -9.45
C LYS A 188 -5.68 13.95 -10.01
N LYS A 189 -6.19 12.84 -9.51
CA LYS A 189 -5.77 11.48 -9.87
C LYS A 189 -6.96 10.62 -10.30
N ASN A 190 -6.71 9.76 -11.29
CA ASN A 190 -7.48 8.54 -11.50
C ASN A 190 -6.79 7.43 -10.70
N PHE A 191 -7.30 7.14 -9.51
CA PHE A 191 -6.66 6.17 -8.61
C PHE A 191 -6.71 4.75 -9.15
N GLN A 192 -7.68 4.42 -10.01
CA GLN A 192 -7.76 3.09 -10.61
C GLN A 192 -6.52 2.75 -11.45
N ASP A 193 -5.87 3.76 -12.08
CA ASP A 193 -4.67 3.55 -12.90
C ASP A 193 -3.46 3.09 -12.05
N GLU A 194 -3.54 3.22 -10.72
CA GLU A 194 -2.50 2.76 -9.82
C GLU A 194 -2.51 1.24 -9.64
N HIS A 195 -3.63 0.57 -9.92
CA HIS A 195 -3.80 -0.87 -9.66
C HIS A 195 -3.27 -1.25 -8.28
N GLU A 196 -3.69 -0.48 -7.27
CA GLU A 196 -3.14 -0.54 -5.92
C GLU A 196 -3.51 -1.85 -5.22
N TRP A 197 -2.53 -2.40 -4.51
CA TRP A 197 -2.67 -3.49 -3.55
C TRP A 197 -2.13 -3.01 -2.20
N ARG A 198 -2.74 -3.44 -1.11
CA ARG A 198 -2.34 -3.04 0.25
C ARG A 198 -1.95 -4.23 1.11
N TYR A 199 -0.82 -4.10 1.78
CA TYR A 199 -0.53 -4.87 2.97
C TYR A 199 -1.02 -4.09 4.17
N ILE A 200 -2.02 -4.63 4.87
CA ILE A 200 -2.52 -4.12 6.13
C ILE A 200 -1.93 -5.00 7.23
N PRO A 201 -1.12 -4.47 8.16
CA PRO A 201 -0.52 -5.28 9.20
C PRO A 201 -1.57 -5.81 10.16
N ASN A 202 -1.43 -7.06 10.57
CA ASN A 202 -2.22 -7.62 11.66
C ASN A 202 -1.62 -7.18 12.99
N ILE A 203 -2.06 -6.03 13.49
CA ILE A 203 -1.62 -5.45 14.76
C ILE A 203 -2.68 -5.65 15.82
N ASN A 204 -2.22 -5.89 17.06
CA ASN A 204 -3.09 -5.96 18.21
C ASN A 204 -3.66 -4.56 18.53
N GLN A 205 -4.98 -4.41 18.47
CA GLN A 205 -5.67 -3.14 18.75
C GLN A 205 -5.41 -2.60 20.17
N ALA A 206 -5.05 -3.48 21.12
CA ALA A 206 -4.67 -3.05 22.46
C ALA A 206 -3.28 -2.37 22.49
N GLU A 207 -2.47 -2.56 21.45
CA GLU A 207 -1.13 -1.98 21.36
C GLU A 207 -1.09 -0.77 20.41
N LEU A 208 -1.78 -0.86 19.28
CA LEU A 208 -1.80 0.17 18.24
C LEU A 208 -3.20 0.32 17.63
N PRO A 209 -3.65 1.55 17.36
CA PRO A 209 -4.94 1.77 16.73
C PRO A 209 -4.97 1.25 15.29
N LEU A 210 -6.10 0.68 14.88
CA LEU A 210 -6.31 0.25 13.49
C LEU A 210 -6.38 1.44 12.52
N MET A 211 -6.78 2.60 13.04
CA MET A 211 -6.97 3.83 12.28
C MET A 211 -6.86 5.01 13.23
N LEU A 212 -6.30 6.11 12.74
CA LEU A 212 -6.31 7.39 13.46
C LEU A 212 -7.30 8.32 12.79
N VAL A 213 -8.15 8.89 13.60
CA VAL A 213 -9.11 9.93 13.25
C VAL A 213 -8.92 11.04 14.25
N ASP A 214 -8.82 12.28 13.79
CA ASP A 214 -8.73 13.43 14.69
C ASP A 214 -9.52 14.61 14.10
N GLU A 215 -10.16 15.34 14.97
CA GLU A 215 -10.79 16.64 14.67
C GLU A 215 -9.73 17.70 14.28
N ASN A 216 -8.46 17.45 14.60
CA ASN A 216 -7.32 18.32 14.32
C ASN A 216 -6.27 17.58 13.50
N ASP A 217 -6.25 17.81 12.18
CA ASP A 217 -5.34 17.18 11.22
C ASP A 217 -3.87 17.17 11.67
N LYS A 218 -3.41 18.21 12.36
CA LYS A 218 -2.02 18.30 12.86
C LYS A 218 -1.71 17.26 13.91
N LYS A 219 -2.63 16.99 14.82
CA LYS A 219 -2.43 16.01 15.89
C LYS A 219 -2.46 14.59 15.32
N ALA A 220 -3.34 14.31 14.36
CA ALA A 220 -3.37 13.05 13.66
C ALA A 220 -2.05 12.81 12.89
N GLU A 221 -1.49 13.82 12.21
CA GLU A 221 -0.19 13.74 11.54
C GLU A 221 0.93 13.42 12.53
N GLU A 222 1.02 14.11 13.67
CA GLU A 222 2.02 13.85 14.72
C GLU A 222 1.91 12.43 15.28
N LEU A 223 0.70 12.00 15.62
CA LEU A 223 0.44 10.65 16.14
C LEU A 223 0.77 9.58 15.10
N SER A 224 0.52 9.83 13.81
CA SER A 224 0.83 8.89 12.74
C SER A 224 2.32 8.56 12.67
N HIS A 225 3.19 9.53 12.92
CA HIS A 225 4.63 9.32 12.99
C HIS A 225 5.01 8.46 14.21
N ILE A 226 4.49 8.78 15.40
CA ILE A 226 4.76 8.05 16.64
C ILE A 226 4.32 6.59 16.52
N TYR A 227 3.10 6.36 16.02
CA TYR A 227 2.58 5.00 15.86
C TYR A 227 3.27 4.24 14.74
N THR A 228 3.71 4.90 13.67
CA THR A 228 4.53 4.28 12.63
C THR A 228 5.83 3.72 13.22
N ASP A 229 6.53 4.49 14.05
CA ASP A 229 7.74 4.03 14.72
C ASP A 229 7.43 2.87 15.69
N SER A 230 6.26 2.89 16.30
CA SER A 230 5.84 1.85 17.24
C SER A 230 5.51 0.52 16.54
N ILE A 231 5.14 0.51 15.25
CA ILE A 231 4.91 -0.73 14.48
C ILE A 231 6.15 -1.64 14.50
N LEU A 232 7.36 -1.08 14.46
CA LEU A 232 8.61 -1.84 14.50
C LEU A 232 8.74 -2.70 15.76
N ASN A 233 8.09 -2.30 16.85
CA ASN A 233 8.12 -3.00 18.14
C ASN A 233 7.03 -4.08 18.24
N THR A 234 6.11 -4.17 17.27
CA THR A 234 5.07 -5.19 17.24
C THR A 234 5.59 -6.47 16.60
N LYS A 235 5.12 -7.63 17.09
CA LYS A 235 5.62 -8.94 16.65
C LYS A 235 5.37 -9.23 15.17
N GLU A 236 4.26 -8.76 14.62
CA GLU A 236 3.78 -9.04 13.26
C GLU A 236 3.50 -7.75 12.45
N GLY A 237 3.99 -6.62 12.93
CA GLY A 237 3.72 -5.32 12.31
C GLY A 237 4.40 -5.14 10.94
N VAL A 238 5.54 -5.77 10.71
CA VAL A 238 6.34 -5.57 9.50
C VAL A 238 6.17 -6.68 8.47
N LEU A 239 6.19 -6.33 7.19
CA LEU A 239 6.17 -7.29 6.08
C LEU A 239 7.58 -7.85 5.86
N LYS A 240 7.88 -9.01 6.44
CA LYS A 240 9.15 -9.73 6.25
C LYS A 240 9.15 -10.54 4.96
N PHE A 241 10.29 -10.56 4.28
CA PHE A 241 10.47 -11.27 3.02
C PHE A 241 11.87 -11.88 2.93
N GLU A 242 12.03 -12.80 2.00
CA GLU A 242 13.27 -13.47 1.66
C GLU A 242 13.79 -12.99 0.29
N VAL A 243 15.05 -13.33 -0.05
CA VAL A 243 15.65 -12.96 -1.33
C VAL A 243 14.87 -13.53 -2.52
N GLU A 244 14.32 -14.74 -2.36
CA GLU A 244 13.54 -15.45 -3.36
C GLU A 244 12.20 -14.77 -3.64
N ASP A 245 11.63 -14.08 -2.66
CA ASP A 245 10.36 -13.36 -2.80
C ASP A 245 10.47 -12.14 -3.71
N ILE A 246 11.69 -11.56 -3.81
CA ILE A 246 11.97 -10.41 -4.66
C ILE A 246 12.06 -10.86 -6.12
N ARG A 247 11.33 -10.16 -7.01
CA ARG A 247 11.40 -10.36 -8.45
C ARG A 247 12.35 -9.38 -9.14
N TYR A 248 12.24 -8.09 -8.81
CA TYR A 248 13.07 -7.00 -9.38
C TYR A 248 13.44 -5.99 -8.31
N ILE A 249 14.53 -5.29 -8.52
CA ILE A 249 14.96 -4.13 -7.74
C ILE A 249 15.29 -3.03 -8.76
N PHE A 250 14.56 -1.92 -8.72
CA PHE A 250 14.81 -0.79 -9.62
C PHE A 250 15.59 0.31 -8.92
N VAL A 251 16.57 0.81 -9.63
CA VAL A 251 17.30 2.03 -9.30
C VAL A 251 17.20 3.00 -10.48
N ASP A 252 17.31 4.29 -10.22
CA ASP A 252 17.16 5.34 -11.23
C ASP A 252 18.26 5.30 -12.30
N SER A 253 19.51 5.05 -11.88
CA SER A 253 20.71 5.26 -12.70
C SER A 253 21.77 4.17 -12.50
N VAL A 254 22.69 4.07 -13.46
CA VAL A 254 23.88 3.19 -13.40
C VAL A 254 24.72 3.48 -12.14
N GLN A 255 24.84 4.75 -11.75
CA GLN A 255 25.57 5.15 -10.56
C GLN A 255 24.96 4.54 -9.29
N ASN A 256 23.64 4.60 -9.16
CA ASN A 256 22.93 4.02 -8.01
C ASN A 256 22.90 2.48 -8.08
N ARG A 257 22.92 1.86 -9.28
CA ARG A 257 23.14 0.42 -9.42
C ARG A 257 24.47 0.00 -8.80
N ASP A 258 25.56 0.67 -9.17
CA ASP A 258 26.90 0.34 -8.69
C ASP A 258 27.03 0.58 -7.18
N ARG A 259 26.40 1.63 -6.67
CA ARG A 259 26.27 1.92 -5.23
C ARG A 259 25.54 0.78 -4.52
N LEU A 260 24.42 0.32 -5.06
CA LEU A 260 23.62 -0.76 -4.48
C LEU A 260 24.36 -2.10 -4.49
N ILE A 261 25.07 -2.44 -5.60
CA ILE A 261 25.91 -3.64 -5.68
C ILE A 261 26.97 -3.62 -4.58
N ASN A 262 27.66 -2.49 -4.42
CA ASN A 262 28.67 -2.33 -3.38
C ASN A 262 28.08 -2.46 -1.96
N PHE A 263 26.89 -1.90 -1.74
CA PHE A 263 26.16 -2.04 -0.49
C PHE A 263 25.84 -3.52 -0.20
N ILE A 264 25.25 -4.25 -1.13
CA ILE A 264 24.90 -5.68 -0.98
C ILE A 264 26.16 -6.52 -0.69
N ARG A 265 27.23 -6.31 -1.43
CA ARG A 265 28.50 -7.03 -1.24
C ARG A 265 29.11 -6.82 0.14
N ARG A 266 29.07 -5.58 0.65
CA ARG A 266 29.63 -5.18 1.94
C ARG A 266 28.69 -5.35 3.13
N LYS A 267 27.43 -5.72 2.89
CA LYS A 267 26.41 -5.82 3.92
C LYS A 267 26.86 -6.74 5.07
N LYS A 268 27.04 -6.15 6.26
CA LYS A 268 27.39 -6.84 7.49
C LYS A 268 26.35 -6.65 8.60
N LYS A 269 25.51 -5.60 8.50
CA LYS A 269 24.45 -5.27 9.47
C LYS A 269 23.09 -5.80 8.95
N GLY A 270 22.11 -5.85 9.84
CA GLY A 270 20.80 -6.40 9.58
C GLY A 270 20.82 -7.91 9.40
N ARG A 271 19.88 -8.46 8.59
CA ARG A 271 19.89 -9.89 8.28
C ARG A 271 21.16 -10.27 7.49
N ARG A 272 21.89 -11.26 7.98
CA ARG A 272 23.07 -11.79 7.27
C ARG A 272 22.62 -12.53 6.02
N LEU A 273 23.28 -12.25 4.89
CA LEU A 273 23.08 -12.91 3.61
C LEU A 273 24.30 -13.77 3.29
N SER A 274 24.07 -14.97 2.75
CA SER A 274 25.09 -15.82 2.13
C SER A 274 25.65 -15.16 0.86
N LEU A 275 26.76 -15.65 0.34
CA LEU A 275 27.31 -15.19 -0.95
C LEU A 275 26.30 -15.42 -2.08
N GLN A 276 25.66 -16.59 -2.10
CA GLN A 276 24.64 -16.93 -3.10
C GLN A 276 23.44 -15.98 -3.05
N GLU A 277 22.90 -15.67 -1.87
CA GLU A 277 21.80 -14.71 -1.71
C GLU A 277 22.19 -13.31 -2.21
N LYS A 278 23.43 -12.88 -1.97
CA LYS A 278 23.94 -11.60 -2.48
C LYS A 278 24.01 -11.58 -4.00
N ASP A 279 24.50 -12.65 -4.62
CA ASP A 279 24.58 -12.76 -6.07
C ASP A 279 23.19 -12.78 -6.71
N VAL A 280 22.23 -13.48 -6.09
CA VAL A 280 20.82 -13.48 -6.52
C VAL A 280 20.22 -12.08 -6.42
N LEU A 281 20.45 -11.33 -5.32
CA LEU A 281 19.96 -9.96 -5.20
C LEU A 281 20.54 -9.04 -6.27
N ILE A 282 21.85 -9.15 -6.52
CA ILE A 282 22.53 -8.33 -7.53
C ILE A 282 21.97 -8.62 -8.93
N SER A 283 21.68 -9.88 -9.25
CA SER A 283 21.10 -10.26 -10.54
C SER A 283 19.68 -9.72 -10.79
N LYS A 284 18.99 -9.25 -9.75
CA LYS A 284 17.62 -8.68 -9.83
C LYS A 284 17.60 -7.17 -10.01
N ILE A 285 18.77 -6.50 -10.01
CA ILE A 285 18.87 -5.04 -10.14
C ILE A 285 18.69 -4.64 -11.60
N MET A 286 17.79 -3.71 -11.80
CA MET A 286 17.48 -3.09 -13.10
C MET A 286 17.64 -1.58 -13.01
N VAL A 287 18.14 -0.95 -14.07
CA VAL A 287 18.30 0.51 -14.15
C VAL A 287 17.11 1.08 -14.89
N PHE A 288 16.36 1.95 -14.21
CA PHE A 288 15.13 2.53 -14.74
C PHE A 288 15.39 3.35 -16.01
N ASP A 289 16.40 4.22 -16.01
CA ASP A 289 16.69 5.10 -17.13
C ASP A 289 17.13 4.31 -18.38
N GLU A 290 17.84 3.16 -18.23
CA GLU A 290 18.18 2.27 -19.34
C GLU A 290 16.95 1.57 -19.93
N LEU A 291 16.07 1.05 -19.07
CA LEU A 291 14.86 0.35 -19.52
C LEU A 291 13.85 1.26 -20.20
N LYS A 292 13.82 2.53 -19.80
CA LYS A 292 12.90 3.51 -20.38
C LYS A 292 13.18 3.78 -21.86
N GLU A 293 14.41 3.57 -22.31
CA GLU A 293 14.79 3.72 -23.73
C GLU A 293 14.20 2.62 -24.63
N ASP A 294 13.81 1.48 -24.03
CA ASP A 294 13.26 0.31 -24.73
C ASP A 294 11.72 0.19 -24.65
N TRP A 295 11.04 1.14 -24.02
CA TRP A 295 9.57 1.09 -23.78
C TRP A 295 8.77 1.94 -24.75
#